data_ad93a4d14d53db894af5d3dc7d7e185f
#
_entry.id   ad93a4d14d53db894af5d3dc7d7e185f
#
_cell.length_a   1.000
_cell.length_b   1.000
_cell.length_c   1.000
_cell.angle_alpha   90.00
_cell.angle_beta   90.00
_cell.angle_gamma   90.00
#
_symmetry.space_group_name_H-M   'P 1'
#
loop_
_entity.id
_entity.type
_entity.pdbx_description
1 polymer ?
#
loop_
_entity_poly.entity_id
_entity_poly.type
_entity_poly.pdbx_seq_one_letter_code
_entity_poly.pdbx_strand_id
1 'polypeptide(L)'
;MKIYYQHPQTWFGDCMPFGKGDTFYLFHQRDTRVPCPFGEPFGWDLATTKDFVTYEDCGVAIPRGTDQEQDQFIFAGSICEDREGKYHAFYTGYNRDYPKQGKPSQVLMHAVSEDLKHWTKTQDAVTFVPQPGYDPDDWRDPFVL
;
A
#
# COMPACT_ATOMS: atom_id res chain seq x y z
N MET A 1 18.61 17.17 14.55
CA MET A 1 18.73 16.21 13.44
C MET A 1 17.65 15.16 13.59
N LYS A 2 16.74 15.02 12.63
CA LYS A 2 15.76 13.91 12.63
C LYS A 2 16.43 12.70 11.95
N ILE A 3 16.51 11.58 12.62
CA ILE A 3 17.14 10.35 12.11
C ILE A 3 16.13 9.45 11.38
N TYR A 4 14.88 9.85 11.30
CA TYR A 4 13.81 9.11 10.62
C TYR A 4 12.77 10.08 10.06
N TYR A 5 12.12 9.65 8.99
CA TYR A 5 11.00 10.37 8.39
C TYR A 5 9.70 10.07 9.13
N GLN A 6 8.91 11.11 9.34
CA GLN A 6 7.54 10.99 9.80
C GLN A 6 6.75 12.21 9.33
N HIS A 7 5.63 11.96 8.67
CA HIS A 7 4.70 13.02 8.29
C HIS A 7 4.11 13.69 9.55
N PRO A 8 3.94 15.04 9.56
CA PRO A 8 3.33 15.72 10.69
C PRO A 8 1.94 15.17 11.03
N GLN A 9 1.68 15.00 12.33
CA GLN A 9 0.38 14.58 12.91
C GLN A 9 -0.09 13.17 12.51
N THR A 10 0.77 12.36 11.91
CA THR A 10 0.48 10.98 11.57
C THR A 10 1.64 10.08 11.95
N TRP A 11 1.42 8.77 11.88
CA TRP A 11 2.44 7.77 12.09
C TRP A 11 2.86 7.19 10.75
N PHE A 12 4.12 6.86 10.64
CA PHE A 12 4.63 6.06 9.55
C PHE A 12 4.25 4.61 9.83
N GLY A 13 3.30 4.07 9.08
CA GLY A 13 2.86 2.68 9.21
C GLY A 13 3.82 1.71 8.51
N ASP A 14 3.30 0.58 8.03
CA ASP A 14 4.12 -0.39 7.30
C ASP A 14 4.79 0.28 6.10
N CYS A 15 6.06 -0.09 5.89
CA CYS A 15 6.88 0.45 4.80
C CYS A 15 7.14 -0.62 3.75
N MET A 16 6.84 -0.29 2.49
CA MET A 16 7.13 -1.08 1.31
C MET A 16 8.26 -0.39 0.52
N PRO A 17 9.52 -0.68 0.85
CA PRO A 17 10.66 0.00 0.21
C PRO A 17 10.94 -0.56 -1.19
N PHE A 18 11.35 0.33 -2.10
CA PHE A 18 11.85 -0.04 -3.41
C PHE A 18 13.06 0.83 -3.76
N GLY A 19 14.14 0.21 -4.26
CA GLY A 19 15.35 0.90 -4.67
C GLY A 19 15.48 0.99 -6.19
N LYS A 20 15.72 2.19 -6.73
CA LYS A 20 16.03 2.39 -8.16
C LYS A 20 17.15 3.41 -8.32
N GLY A 21 18.24 2.98 -8.94
CA GLY A 21 19.43 3.82 -9.06
C GLY A 21 19.99 4.22 -7.68
N ASP A 22 20.10 5.50 -7.43
CA ASP A 22 20.56 6.07 -6.16
C ASP A 22 19.43 6.51 -5.23
N THR A 23 18.18 6.19 -5.58
CA THR A 23 17.00 6.66 -4.87
C THR A 23 16.25 5.51 -4.24
N PHE A 24 15.88 5.67 -2.99
CA PHE A 24 14.98 4.78 -2.25
C PHE A 24 13.59 5.38 -2.20
N TYR A 25 12.62 4.65 -2.66
CA TYR A 25 11.19 4.95 -2.63
C TYR A 25 10.59 4.22 -1.44
N LEU A 26 10.09 4.98 -0.48
CA LEU A 26 9.53 4.47 0.76
C LEU A 26 8.01 4.64 0.71
N PHE A 27 7.32 3.66 0.14
CA PHE A 27 5.87 3.64 0.20
C PHE A 27 5.44 3.25 1.60
N HIS A 28 4.44 3.93 2.14
CA HIS A 28 4.04 3.68 3.51
C HIS A 28 2.56 4.03 3.74
N GLN A 29 1.99 3.44 4.76
CA GLN A 29 0.67 3.79 5.25
C GLN A 29 0.78 5.05 6.11
N ARG A 30 -0.20 5.95 5.95
CA ARG A 30 -0.35 7.13 6.81
C ARG A 30 -1.36 6.79 7.92
N ASP A 31 -0.86 6.30 9.04
CA ASP A 31 -1.67 5.87 10.17
C ASP A 31 -2.01 7.06 11.08
N THR A 32 -3.29 7.33 11.28
CA THR A 32 -3.77 8.38 12.21
C THR A 32 -4.02 7.87 13.62
N ARG A 33 -3.96 6.54 13.85
CA ARG A 33 -4.24 5.86 15.13
C ARG A 33 -5.68 5.98 15.63
N VAL A 34 -6.41 6.99 15.20
CA VAL A 34 -7.77 7.25 15.65
C VAL A 34 -8.66 7.45 14.43
N PRO A 35 -9.80 6.71 14.33
CA PRO A 35 -10.31 5.72 15.29
C PRO A 35 -9.55 4.39 15.26
N CYS A 36 -9.56 3.68 16.39
CA CYS A 36 -9.07 2.31 16.45
C CYS A 36 -9.94 1.35 15.60
N PRO A 37 -9.35 0.26 15.04
CA PRO A 37 -7.95 -0.17 15.23
C PRO A 37 -6.94 0.46 14.27
N PHE A 38 -7.33 0.96 13.09
CA PHE A 38 -6.40 1.33 12.01
C PHE A 38 -6.38 2.83 11.70
N GLY A 39 -7.09 3.66 12.48
CA GLY A 39 -7.24 5.08 12.17
C GLY A 39 -8.23 5.36 11.04
N GLU A 40 -8.10 6.52 10.41
CA GLU A 40 -8.86 6.87 9.21
C GLU A 40 -8.40 6.03 8.01
N PRO A 41 -9.30 5.73 7.08
CA PRO A 41 -8.95 5.00 5.86
C PRO A 41 -7.80 5.66 5.09
N PHE A 42 -6.84 4.84 4.64
CA PHE A 42 -5.61 5.31 3.99
C PHE A 42 -5.25 4.49 2.75
N GLY A 43 -4.49 5.11 1.87
CA GLY A 43 -3.75 4.46 0.79
C GLY A 43 -2.26 4.35 1.11
N TRP A 44 -1.43 4.27 0.08
CA TRP A 44 0.01 4.40 0.23
C TRP A 44 0.46 5.81 -0.11
N ASP A 45 1.15 6.43 0.84
CA ASP A 45 1.93 7.64 0.62
C ASP A 45 3.36 7.26 0.20
N LEU A 46 4.07 8.21 -0.38
CA LEU A 46 5.44 8.04 -0.82
C LEU A 46 6.35 9.11 -0.22
N ALA A 47 7.44 8.67 0.36
CA ALA A 47 8.61 9.51 0.61
C ALA A 47 9.81 8.97 -0.15
N THR A 48 10.68 9.85 -0.63
CA THR A 48 11.94 9.44 -1.28
C THR A 48 13.14 9.93 -0.49
N THR A 49 14.24 9.19 -0.60
CA THR A 49 15.53 9.55 0.01
C THR A 49 16.68 8.94 -0.79
N LYS A 50 17.85 9.58 -0.71
CA LYS A 50 19.10 9.03 -1.24
C LYS A 50 20.11 8.67 -0.16
N ASP A 51 19.92 9.15 1.05
CA ASP A 51 20.90 9.09 2.13
C ASP A 51 20.32 8.66 3.48
N PHE A 52 18.99 8.43 3.56
CA PHE A 52 18.24 8.17 4.79
C PHE A 52 18.39 9.25 5.88
N VAL A 53 18.77 10.45 5.48
CA VAL A 53 18.89 11.64 6.33
C VAL A 53 17.98 12.76 5.83
N THR A 54 17.97 12.95 4.51
CA THR A 54 17.11 13.92 3.83
C THR A 54 15.99 13.19 3.12
N TYR A 55 14.74 13.63 3.33
CA TYR A 55 13.54 13.02 2.76
C TYR A 55 12.72 14.05 2.00
N GLU A 56 12.19 13.64 0.86
CA GLU A 56 11.18 14.37 0.11
C GLU A 56 9.83 13.67 0.32
N ASP A 57 8.83 14.40 0.81
CA ASP A 57 7.45 13.94 0.88
C ASP A 57 6.81 14.13 -0.50
N CYS A 58 6.44 13.03 -1.14
CA CYS A 58 5.81 13.03 -2.46
C CYS A 58 4.27 12.96 -2.39
N GLY A 59 3.71 12.88 -1.18
CA GLY A 59 2.27 12.77 -0.97
C GLY A 59 1.72 11.38 -1.28
N VAL A 60 0.43 11.32 -1.67
CA VAL A 60 -0.26 10.06 -1.95
C VAL A 60 0.20 9.48 -3.28
N ALA A 61 0.72 8.26 -3.26
CA ALA A 61 1.09 7.51 -4.47
C ALA A 61 -0.06 6.61 -4.95
N ILE A 62 -0.61 5.77 -4.06
CA ILE A 62 -1.76 4.92 -4.38
C ILE A 62 -2.91 5.35 -3.47
N PRO A 63 -3.92 6.08 -4.00
CA PRO A 63 -5.04 6.51 -3.19
C PRO A 63 -5.92 5.31 -2.79
N ARG A 64 -6.46 5.35 -1.58
CA ARG A 64 -7.47 4.39 -1.14
C ARG A 64 -8.69 4.39 -2.05
N GLY A 65 -9.49 3.34 -2.03
CA GLY A 65 -10.82 3.31 -2.60
C GLY A 65 -11.84 4.05 -1.73
N THR A 66 -13.09 4.07 -2.18
CA THR A 66 -14.23 4.56 -1.41
C THR A 66 -14.58 3.59 -0.27
N ASP A 67 -15.52 3.97 0.59
CA ASP A 67 -15.97 3.08 1.67
C ASP A 67 -16.73 1.84 1.17
N GLN A 68 -17.16 1.83 -0.10
CA GLN A 68 -17.84 0.71 -0.75
C GLN A 68 -16.91 -0.14 -1.61
N GLU A 69 -15.63 0.21 -1.74
CA GLU A 69 -14.66 -0.53 -2.52
C GLU A 69 -13.79 -1.43 -1.64
N GLN A 70 -13.19 -2.46 -2.26
CA GLN A 70 -12.40 -3.46 -1.56
C GLN A 70 -11.20 -2.85 -0.83
N ASP A 71 -10.57 -1.86 -1.42
CA ASP A 71 -9.43 -1.16 -0.86
C ASP A 71 -9.81 0.15 -0.15
N GLN A 72 -10.86 0.08 0.68
CA GLN A 72 -11.17 1.13 1.65
C GLN A 72 -9.91 1.53 2.45
N PHE A 73 -9.09 0.54 2.80
CA PHE A 73 -7.72 0.70 3.27
C PHE A 73 -6.78 -0.07 2.34
N ILE A 74 -5.59 0.45 2.14
CA ILE A 74 -4.51 -0.26 1.48
C ILE A 74 -3.48 -0.67 2.54
N PHE A 75 -3.45 -1.98 2.86
CA PHE A 75 -2.47 -2.55 3.77
C PHE A 75 -1.17 -2.87 3.04
N ALA A 76 -0.24 -3.54 3.72
CA ALA A 76 1.08 -3.80 3.19
C ALA A 76 1.08 -4.67 1.92
N GLY A 77 2.21 -4.66 1.25
CA GLY A 77 2.46 -5.36 0.02
C GLY A 77 3.90 -5.19 -0.46
N SER A 78 4.13 -5.30 -1.75
CA SER A 78 5.45 -5.14 -2.35
C SER A 78 5.40 -4.49 -3.72
N ILE A 79 6.56 -4.01 -4.16
CA ILE A 79 6.76 -3.42 -5.48
C ILE A 79 7.82 -4.22 -6.21
N CYS A 80 7.59 -4.46 -7.48
CA CYS A 80 8.57 -5.04 -8.39
C CYS A 80 8.60 -4.29 -9.72
N GLU A 81 9.70 -4.46 -10.44
CA GLU A 81 9.86 -3.98 -11.81
C GLU A 81 9.82 -5.18 -12.75
N ASP A 82 9.05 -5.10 -13.82
CA ASP A 82 9.03 -6.14 -14.84
C ASP A 82 10.19 -5.98 -15.84
N ARG A 83 10.26 -6.91 -16.80
CA ARG A 83 11.34 -6.94 -17.81
C ARG A 83 11.24 -5.79 -18.82
N GLU A 84 10.11 -5.11 -18.88
CA GLU A 84 9.85 -3.96 -19.77
C GLU A 84 10.14 -2.64 -19.07
N GLY A 85 10.47 -2.68 -17.77
CA GLY A 85 10.77 -1.50 -16.95
C GLY A 85 9.53 -0.85 -16.34
N LYS A 86 8.40 -1.52 -16.37
CA LYS A 86 7.16 -1.08 -15.73
C LYS A 86 7.10 -1.55 -14.29
N TYR A 87 6.58 -0.72 -13.42
CA TYR A 87 6.47 -1.01 -12.00
C TYR A 87 5.09 -1.56 -11.64
N HIS A 88 5.07 -2.55 -10.76
CA HIS A 88 3.90 -3.22 -10.27
C HIS A 88 3.88 -3.15 -8.74
N ALA A 89 2.77 -2.68 -8.18
CA ALA A 89 2.49 -2.77 -6.76
C ALA A 89 1.43 -3.85 -6.52
N PHE A 90 1.77 -4.86 -5.74
CA PHE A 90 0.82 -5.84 -5.23
C PHE A 90 0.57 -5.51 -3.76
N TYR A 91 -0.68 -5.28 -3.41
CA TYR A 91 -1.05 -4.79 -2.09
C TYR A 91 -2.30 -5.48 -1.56
N THR A 92 -2.52 -5.37 -0.27
CA THR A 92 -3.73 -5.87 0.36
C THR A 92 -4.79 -4.78 0.37
N GLY A 93 -5.89 -5.02 -0.33
CA GLY A 93 -7.10 -4.22 -0.21
C GLY A 93 -7.95 -4.73 0.94
N TYR A 94 -8.23 -3.87 1.90
CA TYR A 94 -9.04 -4.20 3.08
C TYR A 94 -10.30 -3.35 3.14
N ASN A 95 -11.45 -4.02 3.36
CA ASN A 95 -12.70 -3.35 3.66
C ASN A 95 -13.32 -3.94 4.93
N ARG A 96 -13.41 -3.11 5.98
CA ARG A 96 -13.88 -3.50 7.32
C ARG A 96 -15.35 -3.93 7.35
N ASP A 97 -16.15 -3.51 6.38
CA ASP A 97 -17.58 -3.76 6.33
C ASP A 97 -17.99 -4.95 5.45
N TYR A 98 -17.06 -5.48 4.67
CA TYR A 98 -17.32 -6.60 3.77
C TYR A 98 -17.67 -7.91 4.47
N PRO A 99 -17.09 -8.28 5.62
CA PRO A 99 -17.52 -9.49 6.34
C PRO A 99 -19.01 -9.50 6.70
N LYS A 100 -19.58 -8.35 7.02
CA LYS A 100 -21.03 -8.22 7.28
C LYS A 100 -21.90 -8.49 6.05
N GLN A 101 -21.28 -8.42 4.86
CA GLN A 101 -21.93 -8.68 3.57
C GLN A 101 -21.60 -10.07 3.02
N GLY A 102 -20.90 -10.92 3.77
CA GLY A 102 -20.44 -12.23 3.34
C GLY A 102 -19.30 -12.19 2.29
N LYS A 103 -18.58 -11.06 2.21
CA LYS A 103 -17.43 -10.88 1.32
C LYS A 103 -16.12 -10.95 2.14
N PRO A 104 -15.01 -11.36 1.53
CA PRO A 104 -13.72 -11.35 2.23
C PRO A 104 -13.33 -9.92 2.61
N SER A 105 -12.84 -9.75 3.85
CA SER A 105 -12.34 -8.45 4.30
C SER A 105 -11.05 -8.06 3.57
N GLN A 106 -10.22 -9.04 3.23
CA GLN A 106 -8.90 -8.84 2.63
C GLN A 106 -8.78 -9.60 1.30
N VAL A 107 -8.21 -8.96 0.31
CA VAL A 107 -7.84 -9.56 -0.98
C VAL A 107 -6.54 -8.93 -1.47
N LEU A 108 -5.81 -9.62 -2.35
CA LEU A 108 -4.63 -9.03 -2.98
C LEU A 108 -5.05 -8.28 -4.24
N MET A 109 -4.62 -7.04 -4.34
CA MET A 109 -4.91 -6.12 -5.43
C MET A 109 -3.63 -5.64 -6.12
N HIS A 110 -3.79 -4.98 -7.27
CA HIS A 110 -2.68 -4.62 -8.14
C HIS A 110 -2.82 -3.21 -8.70
N ALA A 111 -1.71 -2.49 -8.74
CA ALA A 111 -1.58 -1.22 -9.46
C ALA A 111 -0.27 -1.20 -10.26
N VAL A 112 -0.22 -0.35 -11.28
CA VAL A 112 0.94 -0.20 -12.17
C VAL A 112 1.39 1.25 -12.25
N SER A 113 2.69 1.45 -12.51
CA SER A 113 3.30 2.76 -12.69
C SER A 113 4.44 2.70 -13.71
N GLU A 114 4.69 3.82 -14.37
CA GLU A 114 5.84 4.02 -15.25
C GLU A 114 6.99 4.81 -14.56
N ASP A 115 6.71 5.42 -13.41
CA ASP A 115 7.64 6.37 -12.79
C ASP A 115 7.78 6.24 -11.26
N LEU A 116 7.13 5.24 -10.63
CA LEU A 116 7.07 5.01 -9.19
C LEU A 116 6.31 6.09 -8.39
N LYS A 117 5.83 7.15 -9.03
CA LYS A 117 5.13 8.27 -8.37
C LYS A 117 3.64 8.27 -8.68
N HIS A 118 3.29 7.97 -9.94
CA HIS A 118 1.91 7.97 -10.42
C HIS A 118 1.45 6.54 -10.68
N TRP A 119 0.43 6.10 -9.96
CA TRP A 119 -0.05 4.74 -10.00
C TRP A 119 -1.47 4.65 -10.53
N THR A 120 -1.72 3.64 -11.34
CA THR A 120 -3.05 3.32 -11.86
C THR A 120 -3.46 1.95 -11.35
N LYS A 121 -4.57 1.88 -10.62
CA LYS A 121 -5.18 0.61 -10.23
C LYS A 121 -5.70 -0.10 -11.46
N THR A 122 -5.38 -1.37 -11.61
CA THR A 122 -5.83 -2.17 -12.76
C THR A 122 -7.27 -2.66 -12.52
N GLN A 123 -8.16 -2.48 -13.50
CA GLN A 123 -9.57 -2.88 -13.36
C GLN A 123 -9.77 -4.40 -13.36
N ASP A 124 -8.94 -5.10 -14.10
CA ASP A 124 -8.90 -6.57 -14.16
C ASP A 124 -7.75 -7.11 -13.31
N ALA A 125 -7.35 -6.34 -12.30
CA ALA A 125 -6.30 -6.74 -11.41
C ALA A 125 -6.54 -8.18 -10.99
N VAL A 126 -5.54 -8.99 -11.13
CA VAL A 126 -5.47 -10.31 -10.53
C VAL A 126 -5.75 -10.12 -9.04
N THR A 127 -7.03 -10.09 -8.71
CA THR A 127 -7.49 -10.03 -7.33
C THR A 127 -7.44 -11.46 -6.82
N PHE A 128 -6.41 -11.76 -6.05
CA PHE A 128 -6.35 -13.05 -5.38
C PHE A 128 -7.20 -13.00 -4.12
N VAL A 129 -8.31 -13.71 -4.17
CA VAL A 129 -9.19 -13.90 -3.01
C VAL A 129 -8.68 -15.03 -2.11
N PRO A 130 -9.03 -15.02 -0.81
CA PRO A 130 -8.70 -16.10 0.11
C PRO A 130 -9.13 -17.45 -0.46
N GLN A 131 -8.22 -18.43 -0.40
CA GLN A 131 -8.46 -19.76 -0.91
C GLN A 131 -9.09 -20.65 0.16
N PRO A 132 -9.88 -21.69 -0.22
CA PRO A 132 -10.44 -22.62 0.74
C PRO A 132 -9.38 -23.26 1.65
N GLY A 133 -9.61 -23.25 2.96
CA GLY A 133 -8.69 -23.78 3.95
C GLY A 133 -7.75 -22.75 4.57
N TYR A 134 -7.80 -21.51 4.10
CA TYR A 134 -7.08 -20.37 4.71
C TYR A 134 -8.06 -19.42 5.42
N ASP A 135 -7.53 -18.66 6.38
CA ASP A 135 -8.31 -17.65 7.07
C ASP A 135 -8.64 -16.49 6.13
N PRO A 136 -9.91 -16.15 5.90
CA PRO A 136 -10.30 -15.07 4.99
C PRO A 136 -10.00 -13.67 5.55
N ASP A 137 -9.77 -13.55 6.85
CA ASP A 137 -9.48 -12.28 7.53
C ASP A 137 -7.97 -12.04 7.72
N ASP A 138 -7.12 -13.02 7.35
CA ASP A 138 -5.67 -12.93 7.41
C ASP A 138 -5.00 -13.23 6.05
N TRP A 139 -5.61 -12.73 4.96
CA TRP A 139 -5.12 -12.90 3.58
C TRP A 139 -4.48 -11.60 3.07
N ARG A 140 -3.21 -11.38 3.42
CA ARG A 140 -2.53 -10.08 3.22
C ARG A 140 -1.03 -10.19 2.96
N ASP A 141 -0.39 -9.02 2.77
CA ASP A 141 1.04 -8.77 2.73
C ASP A 141 1.76 -9.55 1.61
N PRO A 142 1.32 -9.40 0.33
CA PRO A 142 1.98 -10.11 -0.77
C PRO A 142 3.41 -9.63 -0.95
N PHE A 143 4.32 -10.58 -1.19
CA PHE A 143 5.69 -10.29 -1.56
C PHE A 143 6.04 -11.00 -2.87
N VAL A 144 6.59 -10.24 -3.83
CA VAL A 144 7.02 -10.74 -5.14
C VAL A 144 8.54 -10.82 -5.17
N LEU A 145 9.06 -11.97 -5.61
CA LEU A 145 10.49 -12.25 -5.76
C LEU A 145 10.90 -12.20 -7.23
#